data_0fae05aba41d74b3dea22ede56d10259
#
_entry.id   0fae05aba41d74b3dea22ede56d10259
#
_cell.length_a   1.000
_cell.length_b   1.000
_cell.length_c   1.000
_cell.angle_alpha   90.00
_cell.angle_beta   90.00
_cell.angle_gamma   90.00
#
_symmetry.space_group_name_H-M   'P 1'
#
loop_
_entity.id
_entity.type
_entity.pdbx_description
1 polymer ?
#
loop_
_entity_poly.entity_id
_entity_poly.type
_entity_poly.pdbx_seq_one_letter_code
_entity_poly.pdbx_strand_id
1 'polypeptide(L)'
;MSRHTAHVAWQRGDQPFTDLRYSRRHVLRFDGGAEVAGSSSPQSVPVPMSDPQAVDPEEAFVASVSSCHMLWFLAIAARRGHRIDAYDDDAEGFLERDADGRMSMTRVTLRPRIAFSGEHPPSSADVAALHDEAHHACYIANSIKTLVTVEGG
;
A
#
# COMPACT_ATOMS: atom_id res chain seq x y z
N MET A 1 -17.91 -15.26 -0.10
CA MET A 1 -16.60 -15.23 -0.78
C MET A 1 -16.63 -14.16 -1.88
N SER A 2 -15.63 -13.33 -1.96
CA SER A 2 -15.44 -12.36 -3.06
C SER A 2 -14.18 -12.70 -3.86
N ARG A 3 -14.17 -12.33 -5.13
CA ARG A 3 -13.06 -12.61 -6.04
C ARG A 3 -12.50 -11.28 -6.56
N HIS A 4 -11.20 -11.14 -6.50
CA HIS A 4 -10.46 -9.95 -6.95
C HIS A 4 -9.44 -10.36 -8.00
N THR A 5 -9.28 -9.57 -9.05
CA THR A 5 -8.42 -9.92 -10.19
C THR A 5 -7.51 -8.76 -10.56
N ALA A 6 -6.36 -9.10 -11.12
CA ALA A 6 -5.47 -8.16 -11.79
C ALA A 6 -4.87 -8.84 -13.02
N HIS A 7 -4.62 -8.07 -14.07
CA HIS A 7 -3.92 -8.52 -15.26
C HIS A 7 -2.57 -7.83 -15.33
N VAL A 8 -1.51 -8.62 -15.46
CA VAL A 8 -0.12 -8.13 -15.52
C VAL A 8 0.46 -8.55 -16.87
N ALA A 9 0.93 -7.57 -17.65
CA ALA A 9 1.42 -7.84 -19.02
C ALA A 9 2.75 -7.14 -19.27
N TRP A 10 3.74 -7.92 -19.71
CA TRP A 10 5.05 -7.48 -20.15
C TRP A 10 5.37 -8.06 -21.51
N GLN A 11 6.08 -7.30 -22.34
CA GLN A 11 6.54 -7.77 -23.63
C GLN A 11 8.01 -7.40 -23.83
N ARG A 12 8.79 -8.33 -24.31
CA ARG A 12 10.19 -8.11 -24.63
C ARG A 12 10.38 -7.18 -25.83
N GLY A 13 9.54 -7.29 -26.85
CA GLY A 13 9.77 -6.60 -28.13
C GLY A 13 11.06 -7.10 -28.78
N ASP A 14 11.89 -6.16 -29.22
CA ASP A 14 13.19 -6.44 -29.87
C ASP A 14 14.36 -6.44 -28.88
N GLN A 15 14.11 -6.27 -27.60
CA GLN A 15 15.17 -6.13 -26.61
C GLN A 15 15.98 -7.44 -26.45
N PRO A 16 17.32 -7.35 -26.24
CA PRO A 16 18.04 -8.47 -25.66
C PRO A 16 17.43 -8.87 -24.31
N PHE A 17 17.55 -10.13 -23.94
CA PHE A 17 16.90 -10.63 -22.73
C PHE A 17 17.87 -11.32 -21.77
N THR A 18 18.67 -12.25 -22.28
CA THR A 18 19.53 -13.09 -21.45
C THR A 18 20.70 -12.35 -20.82
N ASP A 19 21.00 -11.15 -21.28
CA ASP A 19 21.99 -10.25 -20.68
C ASP A 19 21.41 -9.41 -19.53
N LEU A 20 20.12 -9.61 -19.18
CA LEU A 20 19.38 -8.90 -18.14
C LEU A 20 19.19 -7.40 -18.38
N ARG A 21 19.41 -6.92 -19.59
CA ARG A 21 19.32 -5.49 -19.93
C ARG A 21 17.99 -5.07 -20.52
N TYR A 22 16.99 -5.93 -20.42
CA TYR A 22 15.63 -5.62 -20.86
C TYR A 22 14.94 -4.64 -19.90
N SER A 23 14.00 -3.84 -20.43
CA SER A 23 13.16 -2.96 -19.60
C SER A 23 12.20 -3.78 -18.76
N ARG A 24 12.07 -3.42 -17.48
CA ARG A 24 11.11 -4.02 -16.53
C ARG A 24 9.74 -3.37 -16.61
N ARG A 25 9.57 -2.37 -17.47
CA ARG A 25 8.29 -1.69 -17.62
C ARG A 25 7.21 -2.64 -18.11
N HIS A 26 6.08 -2.63 -17.44
CA HIS A 26 4.92 -3.48 -17.72
C HIS A 26 3.63 -2.71 -17.40
N VAL A 27 2.49 -3.35 -17.56
CA VAL A 27 1.19 -2.72 -17.30
C VAL A 27 0.40 -3.60 -16.35
N LEU A 28 -0.20 -2.96 -15.36
CA LEU A 28 -1.20 -3.55 -14.48
C LEU A 28 -2.57 -3.06 -14.92
N ARG A 29 -3.51 -3.99 -15.16
CA ARG A 29 -4.89 -3.66 -15.53
C ARG A 29 -5.85 -4.28 -14.54
N PHE A 30 -6.88 -3.54 -14.23
CA PHE A 30 -7.90 -3.96 -13.27
C PHE A 30 -9.26 -4.05 -13.99
N ASP A 31 -10.18 -4.81 -13.40
CA ASP A 31 -11.48 -5.13 -14.02
C ASP A 31 -12.36 -3.90 -14.30
N GLY A 32 -12.18 -2.82 -13.54
CA GLY A 32 -12.88 -1.55 -13.77
C GLY A 32 -12.31 -0.67 -14.88
N GLY A 33 -11.24 -1.13 -15.56
CA GLY A 33 -10.59 -0.39 -16.64
C GLY A 33 -9.40 0.47 -16.22
N ALA A 34 -9.06 0.54 -14.94
CA ALA A 34 -7.87 1.26 -14.49
C ALA A 34 -6.60 0.57 -15.00
N GLU A 35 -5.66 1.37 -15.50
CA GLU A 35 -4.34 0.91 -15.91
C GLU A 35 -3.26 1.67 -15.14
N VAL A 36 -2.24 0.95 -14.70
CA VAL A 36 -1.10 1.50 -13.99
C VAL A 36 0.18 0.99 -14.64
N ALA A 37 1.09 1.90 -14.97
CA ALA A 37 2.43 1.53 -15.41
C ALA A 37 3.21 0.96 -14.21
N GLY A 38 3.77 -0.23 -14.40
CA GLY A 38 4.57 -0.92 -13.40
C GLY A 38 6.01 -1.08 -13.83
N SER A 39 6.91 -1.24 -12.89
CA SER A 39 8.33 -1.56 -13.11
C SER A 39 8.93 -2.12 -11.84
N SER A 40 10.14 -2.70 -11.94
CA SER A 40 10.97 -2.88 -10.76
C SER A 40 11.36 -1.53 -10.17
N SER A 41 11.59 -1.49 -8.86
CA SER A 41 12.20 -0.33 -8.22
C SER A 41 13.60 -0.07 -8.77
N PRO A 42 14.02 1.20 -8.96
CA PRO A 42 15.41 1.54 -9.26
C PRO A 42 16.40 1.07 -8.18
N GLN A 43 15.93 0.81 -6.97
CA GLN A 43 16.76 0.25 -5.90
C GLN A 43 17.02 -1.25 -6.08
N SER A 44 16.18 -1.95 -6.83
CA SER A 44 16.35 -3.38 -7.14
C SER A 44 17.01 -3.60 -8.50
N VAL A 45 16.63 -2.81 -9.48
CA VAL A 45 17.17 -2.87 -10.85
C VAL A 45 17.54 -1.45 -11.27
N PRO A 46 18.81 -1.18 -11.68
CA PRO A 46 19.22 0.18 -12.01
C PRO A 46 18.53 0.70 -13.28
N VAL A 47 18.35 2.02 -13.35
CA VAL A 47 17.94 2.67 -14.60
C VAL A 47 19.02 2.45 -15.67
N PRO A 48 18.68 2.35 -16.97
CA PRO A 48 17.36 2.53 -17.59
C PRO A 48 16.51 1.26 -17.62
N MET A 49 16.96 0.12 -17.06
CA MET A 49 16.20 -1.12 -17.07
C MET A 49 14.95 -1.06 -16.18
N SER A 50 14.98 -0.26 -15.12
CA SER A 50 13.77 0.13 -14.37
C SER A 50 13.28 1.51 -14.80
N ASP A 51 12.01 1.78 -14.54
CA ASP A 51 11.37 3.06 -14.82
C ASP A 51 10.96 3.71 -13.48
N PRO A 52 11.65 4.79 -13.04
CA PRO A 52 11.33 5.43 -11.77
C PRO A 52 9.98 6.16 -11.75
N GLN A 53 9.35 6.38 -12.89
CA GLN A 53 8.03 6.99 -12.98
C GLN A 53 6.89 5.97 -12.87
N ALA A 54 7.19 4.68 -12.98
CA ALA A 54 6.21 3.61 -12.85
C ALA A 54 6.13 3.15 -11.40
N VAL A 55 5.05 2.45 -11.07
CA VAL A 55 4.82 1.91 -9.72
C VAL A 55 5.52 0.56 -9.58
N ASP A 56 6.33 0.40 -8.54
CA ASP A 56 6.94 -0.89 -8.24
C ASP A 56 6.04 -1.75 -7.31
N PRO A 57 6.28 -3.06 -7.24
CA PRO A 57 5.47 -3.95 -6.42
C PRO A 57 5.47 -3.59 -4.94
N GLU A 58 6.59 -3.09 -4.42
CA GLU A 58 6.73 -2.69 -3.02
C GLU A 58 5.90 -1.46 -2.72
N GLU A 59 5.89 -0.46 -3.61
CA GLU A 59 5.02 0.72 -3.50
C GLU A 59 3.54 0.33 -3.57
N ALA A 60 3.18 -0.56 -4.49
CA ALA A 60 1.81 -1.06 -4.61
C ALA A 60 1.36 -1.81 -3.34
N PHE A 61 2.28 -2.57 -2.74
CA PHE A 61 2.04 -3.26 -1.47
C PHE A 61 1.76 -2.26 -0.34
N VAL A 62 2.62 -1.24 -0.18
CA VAL A 62 2.44 -0.19 0.83
C VAL A 62 1.12 0.55 0.62
N ALA A 63 0.80 0.90 -0.63
CA ALA A 63 -0.45 1.57 -0.96
C ALA A 63 -1.67 0.71 -0.61
N SER A 64 -1.62 -0.60 -0.83
CA SER A 64 -2.72 -1.50 -0.49
C SER A 64 -2.96 -1.58 1.01
N VAL A 65 -1.89 -1.61 1.81
CA VAL A 65 -1.97 -1.62 3.28
C VAL A 65 -2.59 -0.31 3.79
N SER A 66 -2.07 0.82 3.33
CA SER A 66 -2.55 2.15 3.74
C SER A 66 -4.01 2.37 3.35
N SER A 67 -4.35 2.07 2.10
CA SER A 67 -5.72 2.22 1.58
C SER A 67 -6.72 1.36 2.35
N CYS A 68 -6.39 0.11 2.62
CA CYS A 68 -7.28 -0.79 3.36
C CYS A 68 -7.50 -0.30 4.78
N HIS A 69 -6.44 0.13 5.47
CA HIS A 69 -6.54 0.70 6.80
C HIS A 69 -7.42 1.95 6.82
N MET A 70 -7.19 2.88 5.90
CA MET A 70 -8.00 4.11 5.77
C MET A 70 -9.48 3.79 5.60
N LEU A 71 -9.83 2.89 4.68
CA LEU A 71 -11.23 2.55 4.40
C LEU A 71 -11.94 2.01 5.65
N TRP A 72 -11.27 1.17 6.41
CA TRP A 72 -11.82 0.67 7.68
C TRP A 72 -11.90 1.77 8.74
N PHE A 73 -10.87 2.59 8.86
CA PHE A 73 -10.88 3.73 9.78
C PHE A 73 -12.08 4.66 9.51
N LEU A 74 -12.29 5.04 8.25
CA LEU A 74 -13.41 5.89 7.85
C LEU A 74 -14.76 5.26 8.21
N ALA A 75 -14.92 3.96 7.91
CA ALA A 75 -16.19 3.27 8.19
C ALA A 75 -16.48 3.17 9.70
N ILE A 76 -15.47 2.86 10.49
CA ILE A 76 -15.61 2.73 11.95
C ILE A 76 -15.88 4.09 12.58
N ALA A 77 -15.13 5.13 12.18
CA ALA A 77 -15.35 6.50 12.66
C ALA A 77 -16.76 6.99 12.37
N ALA A 78 -17.25 6.76 11.15
CA ALA A 78 -18.60 7.14 10.77
C ALA A 78 -19.67 6.44 11.62
N ARG A 79 -19.51 5.14 11.88
CA ARG A 79 -20.45 4.38 12.74
C ARG A 79 -20.47 4.91 14.19
N ARG A 80 -19.37 5.49 14.64
CA ARG A 80 -19.26 6.09 15.98
C ARG A 80 -19.70 7.56 16.02
N GLY A 81 -20.14 8.12 14.90
CA GLY A 81 -20.63 9.49 14.80
C GLY A 81 -19.54 10.55 14.68
N HIS A 82 -18.32 10.15 14.39
CA HIS A 82 -17.23 11.09 14.08
C HIS A 82 -17.23 11.43 12.60
N ARG A 83 -17.16 12.71 12.27
CA ARG A 83 -17.09 13.17 10.89
C ARG A 83 -15.68 13.50 10.49
N ILE A 84 -15.22 12.87 9.42
CA ILE A 84 -13.88 13.08 8.86
C ILE A 84 -14.01 13.87 7.56
N ASP A 85 -13.27 14.96 7.45
CA ASP A 85 -13.22 15.80 6.25
C ASP A 85 -12.07 15.42 5.32
N ALA A 86 -10.95 14.94 5.89
CA ALA A 86 -9.79 14.53 5.11
C ALA A 86 -8.99 13.47 5.86
N TYR A 87 -8.39 12.57 5.11
CA TYR A 87 -7.45 11.57 5.58
C TYR A 87 -6.27 11.52 4.61
N ASP A 88 -5.06 11.70 5.11
CA ASP A 88 -3.86 11.79 4.31
C ASP A 88 -2.75 11.00 5.01
N ASP A 89 -2.17 10.03 4.32
CA ASP A 89 -1.20 9.11 4.89
C ASP A 89 0.08 9.04 4.04
N ASP A 90 1.20 9.43 4.61
CA ASP A 90 2.53 9.22 4.05
C ASP A 90 3.09 7.89 4.57
N ALA A 91 2.53 6.80 4.08
CA ALA A 91 2.93 5.46 4.46
C ALA A 91 4.31 5.08 3.92
N GLU A 92 5.07 4.35 4.71
CA GLU A 92 6.42 3.90 4.37
C GLU A 92 6.58 2.42 4.64
N GLY A 93 7.17 1.69 3.69
CA GLY A 93 7.46 0.28 3.82
C GLY A 93 8.95 0.00 3.68
N PHE A 94 9.42 -1.08 4.30
CA PHE A 94 10.84 -1.42 4.36
C PHE A 94 11.07 -2.83 3.83
N LEU A 95 11.89 -2.93 2.79
CA LEU A 95 12.37 -4.18 2.21
C LEU A 95 13.68 -4.54 2.91
N GLU A 96 13.65 -5.61 3.70
CA GLU A 96 14.77 -6.03 4.54
C GLU A 96 14.86 -7.56 4.54
N ARG A 97 15.99 -8.09 5.02
CA ARG A 97 16.07 -9.54 5.29
C ARG A 97 15.25 -9.87 6.53
N ASP A 98 14.37 -10.83 6.39
CA ASP A 98 13.58 -11.36 7.51
C ASP A 98 14.37 -12.39 8.33
N ALA A 99 13.72 -12.95 9.35
CA ALA A 99 14.34 -13.95 10.24
C ALA A 99 14.82 -15.21 9.50
N ASP A 100 14.23 -15.51 8.35
CA ASP A 100 14.61 -16.66 7.51
C ASP A 100 15.68 -16.29 6.47
N GLY A 101 16.20 -15.07 6.50
CA GLY A 101 17.21 -14.57 5.59
C GLY A 101 16.70 -14.18 4.21
N ARG A 102 15.38 -14.10 4.03
CA ARG A 102 14.75 -13.71 2.76
C ARG A 102 14.45 -12.22 2.74
N MET A 103 14.63 -11.61 1.57
CA MET A 103 14.18 -10.23 1.36
C MET A 103 12.66 -10.19 1.39
N SER A 104 12.09 -9.39 2.28
CA SER A 104 10.64 -9.23 2.42
C SER A 104 10.28 -7.83 2.92
N MET A 105 9.04 -7.43 2.68
CA MET A 105 8.49 -6.22 3.30
C MET A 105 8.25 -6.53 4.78
N THR A 106 9.24 -6.22 5.63
CA THR A 106 9.21 -6.62 7.04
C THR A 106 8.29 -5.75 7.88
N ARG A 107 8.17 -4.49 7.51
CA ARG A 107 7.32 -3.53 8.23
C ARG A 107 6.78 -2.45 7.32
N VAL A 108 5.59 -1.96 7.65
CA VAL A 108 4.96 -0.77 7.06
C VAL A 108 4.56 0.14 8.19
N THR A 109 4.93 1.40 8.09
CA THR A 109 4.54 2.45 9.04
C THR A 109 3.55 3.38 8.36
N LEU A 110 2.36 3.49 8.94
CA LEU A 110 1.32 4.42 8.51
C LEU A 110 1.46 5.72 9.31
N ARG A 111 1.34 6.86 8.66
CA ARG A 111 1.44 8.20 9.29
C ARG A 111 0.24 9.07 8.91
N PRO A 112 -0.97 8.66 9.27
CA PRO A 112 -2.18 9.37 8.87
C PRO A 112 -2.30 10.73 9.54
N ARG A 113 -2.69 11.73 8.76
CA ARG A 113 -3.13 13.04 9.21
C ARG A 113 -4.62 13.12 8.91
N ILE A 114 -5.44 13.33 9.93
CA ILE A 114 -6.89 13.23 9.82
C ILE A 114 -7.52 14.54 10.29
N ALA A 115 -8.35 15.12 9.44
CA ALA A 115 -9.14 16.30 9.77
C ALA A 115 -10.55 15.86 10.17
N PHE A 116 -10.92 16.15 11.41
CA PHE A 116 -12.25 15.91 11.94
C PHE A 116 -13.04 17.22 12.01
N SER A 117 -14.36 17.13 11.91
CA SER A 117 -15.27 18.24 12.09
C SER A 117 -16.58 17.75 12.75
N GLY A 118 -17.53 18.69 12.97
CA GLY A 118 -18.82 18.35 13.54
C GLY A 118 -18.83 18.47 15.08
N GLU A 119 -19.94 18.01 15.65
CA GLU A 119 -20.24 18.21 17.07
C GLU A 119 -19.57 17.20 18.00
N HIS A 120 -19.07 16.09 17.44
CA HIS A 120 -18.51 14.99 18.21
C HIS A 120 -17.08 14.66 17.75
N PRO A 121 -16.11 15.57 17.94
CA PRO A 121 -14.72 15.27 17.60
C PRO A 121 -14.18 14.19 18.55
N PRO A 122 -13.40 13.22 18.04
CA PRO A 122 -12.83 12.19 18.89
C PRO A 122 -11.70 12.76 19.76
N SER A 123 -11.52 12.19 20.93
CA SER A 123 -10.33 12.41 21.75
C SER A 123 -9.13 11.65 21.16
N SER A 124 -7.92 11.93 21.66
CA SER A 124 -6.72 11.18 21.26
C SER A 124 -6.86 9.68 21.54
N ALA A 125 -7.50 9.33 22.67
CA ALA A 125 -7.76 7.94 23.03
C ALA A 125 -8.76 7.29 22.06
N ASP A 126 -9.79 8.04 21.62
CA ASP A 126 -10.75 7.56 20.63
C ASP A 126 -10.05 7.30 19.29
N VAL A 127 -9.18 8.20 18.84
CA VAL A 127 -8.42 8.04 17.60
C VAL A 127 -7.53 6.80 17.66
N ALA A 128 -6.83 6.58 18.77
CA ALA A 128 -6.01 5.37 18.95
C ALA A 128 -6.87 4.10 18.89
N ALA A 129 -8.04 4.09 19.53
CA ALA A 129 -8.96 2.96 19.48
C ALA A 129 -9.50 2.71 18.06
N LEU A 130 -9.79 3.78 17.31
CA LEU A 130 -10.20 3.68 15.90
C LEU A 130 -9.11 3.03 15.04
N HIS A 131 -7.84 3.40 15.24
CA HIS A 131 -6.72 2.78 14.53
C HIS A 131 -6.54 1.31 14.90
N ASP A 132 -6.68 0.94 16.16
CA ASP A 132 -6.60 -0.46 16.59
C ASP A 132 -7.70 -1.31 15.95
N GLU A 133 -8.92 -0.82 15.93
CA GLU A 133 -10.03 -1.53 15.27
C GLU A 133 -9.84 -1.64 13.77
N ALA A 134 -9.40 -0.55 13.13
CA ALA A 134 -9.12 -0.54 11.70
C ALA A 134 -8.04 -1.57 11.34
N HIS A 135 -6.98 -1.66 12.15
CA HIS A 135 -5.92 -2.65 11.97
C HIS A 135 -6.45 -4.08 12.07
N HIS A 136 -7.27 -4.38 13.07
CA HIS A 136 -7.88 -5.71 13.23
C HIS A 136 -8.83 -6.08 12.09
N ALA A 137 -9.55 -5.10 11.55
CA ALA A 137 -10.49 -5.32 10.46
C ALA A 137 -9.84 -5.31 9.07
N CYS A 138 -8.64 -4.78 8.94
CA CYS A 138 -7.96 -4.60 7.66
C CYS A 138 -7.65 -5.95 7.01
N TYR A 139 -8.32 -6.25 5.89
CA TYR A 139 -8.14 -7.50 5.14
C TYR A 139 -6.69 -7.72 4.69
N ILE A 140 -6.04 -6.66 4.26
CA ILE A 140 -4.66 -6.75 3.79
C ILE A 140 -3.72 -7.03 4.95
N ALA A 141 -3.85 -6.33 6.08
CA ALA A 141 -3.04 -6.60 7.27
C ALA A 141 -3.22 -8.04 7.78
N ASN A 142 -4.44 -8.57 7.71
CA ASN A 142 -4.75 -9.96 8.08
C ASN A 142 -4.16 -11.00 7.13
N SER A 143 -3.71 -10.58 5.95
CA SER A 143 -3.25 -11.48 4.87
C SER A 143 -1.72 -11.54 4.76
N ILE A 144 -0.98 -10.76 5.54
CA ILE A 144 0.46 -10.58 5.40
C ILE A 144 1.19 -10.86 6.72
N LYS A 145 2.48 -11.17 6.61
CA LYS A 145 3.37 -11.34 7.77
C LYS A 145 4.08 -10.03 8.18
N THR A 146 3.94 -9.00 7.39
CA THR A 146 4.54 -7.67 7.60
C THR A 146 3.99 -7.03 8.88
N LEU A 147 4.87 -6.47 9.71
CA LEU A 147 4.44 -5.68 10.86
C LEU A 147 3.91 -4.33 10.38
N VAL A 148 2.64 -4.05 10.68
CA VAL A 148 2.00 -2.78 10.36
C VAL A 148 1.83 -1.97 11.64
N THR A 149 2.39 -0.75 11.65
CA THR A 149 2.29 0.17 12.80
C THR A 149 1.71 1.50 12.35
N VAL A 150 1.07 2.20 13.27
CA VAL A 150 0.54 3.55 13.07
C VAL A 150 1.29 4.51 13.97
N GLU A 151 1.86 5.57 13.39
CA GLU A 151 2.54 6.66 14.10
C GLU A 151 1.74 7.94 13.92
N GLY A 152 1.63 8.75 14.97
CA GLY A 152 0.85 9.97 14.96
C GLY A 152 -0.65 9.66 15.02
N GLY A 153 -1.43 10.39 14.35
CA GLY A 153 -2.88 10.12 14.30
C GLY A 153 -3.76 11.17 14.95
#